data_39b211ac15b8a306307abd3b9215d8ce
#
_entry.id   39b211ac15b8a306307abd3b9215d8ce
#
_cell.length_a   1.000
_cell.length_b   1.000
_cell.length_c   1.000
_cell.angle_alpha   90.00
_cell.angle_beta   90.00
_cell.angle_gamma   90.00
#
_symmetry.space_group_name_H-M   'P 1'
#
loop_
_entity.id
_entity.type
_entity.pdbx_description
1 polymer ?
#
loop_
_entity_poly.entity_id
_entity_poly.type
_entity_poly.pdbx_seq_one_letter_code
_entity_poly.pdbx_strand_id
1 'polypeptide(L)'
;GGAGVGKTVLIQELINNIAKKHNGFSVFAGVGERTREGNDLLREMIESGVIRYGEAFKESMEKGHWDLSKIDYEEVKKSQVSLVFGQMNEPPGARASVALSGLTVAESFRDMHSEGDGPRDILFFIDNIFRFTQAGSEVSALLGRMPSAVGYQPTLATEMGAMQERITSTRYGSITSVQAVYVPADDLTDPAPATTFTHLDATTVLDRKITELGIYPAVDPLSSTSRILDPHIVGQEHYEVAQRVKQILQRNKELQDIISILGMEELSDADRTLVNRARRVQRFLSQPFAVAEQFTGVPGTMVSIEDTIKGFKMILDGEVDYLPLSLIHISEPTRRS
;
A
#
# COMPACT_ATOMS: atom_id res chain seq x y z
N GLY A 1 -6.26 7.66 -1.04
CA GLY A 1 -5.54 8.87 -0.64
C GLY A 1 -5.33 9.84 -1.77
N GLY A 2 -5.13 11.13 -1.44
CA GLY A 2 -4.84 12.18 -2.40
C GLY A 2 -3.48 12.04 -3.09
N ALA A 3 -3.13 12.98 -3.96
CA ALA A 3 -1.81 13.02 -4.58
C ALA A 3 -0.70 13.37 -3.57
N GLY A 4 0.48 12.79 -3.72
CA GLY A 4 1.66 13.15 -2.95
C GLY A 4 1.70 12.64 -1.49
N VAL A 5 0.86 11.66 -1.12
CA VAL A 5 0.84 11.06 0.22
C VAL A 5 1.66 9.76 0.34
N GLY A 6 2.43 9.40 -0.70
CA GLY A 6 3.33 8.25 -0.66
C GLY A 6 2.74 6.91 -1.10
N LYS A 7 1.65 6.88 -1.88
CA LYS A 7 1.05 5.62 -2.38
C LYS A 7 2.04 4.74 -3.13
N THR A 8 2.75 5.31 -4.09
CA THR A 8 3.70 4.59 -4.93
C THR A 8 4.87 4.05 -4.10
N VAL A 9 5.42 4.86 -3.20
CA VAL A 9 6.51 4.45 -2.31
C VAL A 9 6.09 3.29 -1.41
N LEU A 10 4.86 3.31 -0.90
CA LEU A 10 4.32 2.21 -0.10
C LEU A 10 4.20 0.91 -0.91
N ILE A 11 3.71 0.99 -2.15
CA ILE A 11 3.61 -0.15 -3.05
C ILE A 11 5.00 -0.72 -3.36
N GLN A 12 5.97 0.13 -3.67
CA GLN A 12 7.36 -0.27 -3.92
C GLN A 12 7.97 -0.99 -2.71
N GLU A 13 7.75 -0.48 -1.51
CA GLU A 13 8.23 -1.13 -0.28
C GLU A 13 7.60 -2.50 -0.07
N LEU A 14 6.31 -2.65 -0.32
CA LEU A 14 5.62 -3.95 -0.24
C LEU A 14 6.19 -4.94 -1.26
N ILE A 15 6.41 -4.53 -2.51
CA ILE A 15 7.01 -5.38 -3.54
C ILE A 15 8.42 -5.80 -3.12
N ASN A 16 9.23 -4.86 -2.67
CA ASN A 16 10.60 -5.12 -2.24
C ASN A 16 10.65 -6.11 -1.05
N ASN A 17 9.77 -5.95 -0.08
CA ASN A 17 9.71 -6.83 1.09
C ASN A 17 9.25 -8.25 0.72
N ILE A 18 8.25 -8.39 -0.15
CA ILE A 18 7.78 -9.68 -0.62
C ILE A 18 8.89 -10.42 -1.39
N ALA A 19 9.55 -9.73 -2.32
CA ALA A 19 10.61 -10.33 -3.11
C ALA A 19 11.82 -10.75 -2.27
N LYS A 20 12.29 -9.88 -1.37
CA LYS A 20 13.53 -10.12 -0.63
C LYS A 20 13.36 -11.02 0.60
N LYS A 21 12.23 -10.91 1.30
CA LYS A 21 12.04 -11.60 2.59
C LYS A 21 11.19 -12.85 2.50
N HIS A 22 10.23 -12.90 1.58
CA HIS A 22 9.30 -14.01 1.45
C HIS A 22 9.53 -14.83 0.19
N ASN A 23 10.49 -14.46 -0.66
CA ASN A 23 10.78 -15.11 -1.94
C ASN A 23 9.51 -15.33 -2.80
N GLY A 24 8.56 -14.38 -2.68
CA GLY A 24 7.28 -14.44 -3.34
C GLY A 24 7.28 -13.75 -4.69
N PHE A 25 6.26 -14.03 -5.49
CA PHE A 25 6.04 -13.40 -6.79
C PHE A 25 4.99 -12.31 -6.69
N SER A 26 5.23 -11.23 -7.42
CA SER A 26 4.31 -10.10 -7.53
C SER A 26 4.03 -9.77 -8.98
N VAL A 27 2.82 -9.29 -9.23
CA VAL A 27 2.42 -8.72 -10.52
C VAL A 27 1.93 -7.30 -10.27
N PHE A 28 2.43 -6.36 -11.05
CA PHE A 28 2.03 -4.97 -10.98
C PHE A 28 1.33 -4.56 -12.27
N ALA A 29 0.10 -4.07 -12.16
CA ALA A 29 -0.66 -3.49 -13.27
C ALA A 29 -0.72 -1.97 -13.12
N GLY A 30 0.00 -1.27 -14.00
CA GLY A 30 -0.04 0.19 -14.10
C GLY A 30 -1.14 0.64 -15.06
N VAL A 31 -2.21 1.21 -14.53
CA VAL A 31 -3.44 1.55 -15.26
C VAL A 31 -3.61 3.04 -15.35
N GLY A 32 -3.41 3.62 -16.52
CA GLY A 32 -3.73 5.01 -16.80
C GLY A 32 -2.93 6.06 -16.05
N GLU A 33 -1.83 5.67 -15.42
CA GLU A 33 -0.92 6.58 -14.71
C GLU A 33 0.12 7.20 -15.67
N ARG A 34 0.97 8.07 -15.16
CA ARG A 34 1.98 8.76 -15.96
C ARG A 34 3.06 7.78 -16.43
N THR A 35 3.41 7.84 -17.71
CA THR A 35 4.45 7.00 -18.30
C THR A 35 5.79 7.11 -17.56
N ARG A 36 6.14 8.30 -17.09
CA ARG A 36 7.36 8.53 -16.30
C ARG A 36 7.37 7.70 -15.02
N GLU A 37 6.25 7.63 -14.30
CA GLU A 37 6.16 6.85 -13.05
C GLU A 37 6.38 5.35 -13.31
N GLY A 38 5.89 4.83 -14.43
CA GLY A 38 6.16 3.46 -14.85
C GLY A 38 7.63 3.19 -15.15
N ASN A 39 8.30 4.12 -15.83
CA ASN A 39 9.73 4.02 -16.10
C ASN A 39 10.58 4.10 -14.82
N ASP A 40 10.22 5.01 -13.91
CA ASP A 40 10.90 5.16 -12.62
C ASP A 40 10.73 3.89 -11.78
N LEU A 41 9.54 3.29 -11.75
CA LEU A 41 9.28 2.02 -11.06
C LEU A 41 10.15 0.89 -11.64
N LEU A 42 10.22 0.75 -12.97
CA LEU A 42 11.04 -0.27 -13.61
C LEU A 42 12.52 -0.10 -13.25
N ARG A 43 13.03 1.15 -13.31
CA ARG A 43 14.41 1.46 -12.92
C ARG A 43 14.69 1.02 -11.49
N GLU A 44 13.86 1.42 -10.55
CA GLU A 44 14.03 1.09 -9.13
C GLU A 44 13.97 -0.41 -8.87
N MET A 45 13.11 -1.14 -9.57
CA MET A 45 13.03 -2.61 -9.47
C MET A 45 14.29 -3.29 -10.03
N ILE A 46 14.91 -2.74 -11.07
CA ILE A 46 16.20 -3.23 -11.59
C ILE A 46 17.34 -2.89 -10.63
N GLU A 47 17.41 -1.66 -10.12
CA GLU A 47 18.43 -1.23 -9.17
C GLU A 47 18.37 -2.04 -7.86
N SER A 48 17.19 -2.33 -7.38
CA SER A 48 16.99 -3.16 -6.17
C SER A 48 17.25 -4.66 -6.38
N GLY A 49 17.38 -5.11 -7.64
CA GLY A 49 17.59 -6.52 -7.99
C GLY A 49 16.34 -7.39 -7.92
N VAL A 50 15.14 -6.80 -7.78
CA VAL A 50 13.85 -7.50 -7.83
C VAL A 50 13.54 -7.93 -9.27
N ILE A 51 13.84 -7.06 -10.24
CA ILE A 51 13.88 -7.40 -11.67
C ILE A 51 15.33 -7.52 -12.07
N ARG A 52 15.68 -8.62 -12.75
CA ARG A 52 17.05 -8.93 -13.13
C ARG A 52 17.19 -8.90 -14.65
N TYR A 53 17.86 -7.87 -15.15
CA TYR A 53 18.20 -7.72 -16.57
C TYR A 53 19.67 -8.03 -16.89
N GLY A 54 20.45 -8.41 -15.87
CA GLY A 54 21.89 -8.66 -15.97
C GLY A 54 22.75 -7.39 -15.75
N GLU A 55 23.99 -7.59 -15.33
CA GLU A 55 24.90 -6.49 -14.96
C GLU A 55 25.23 -5.59 -16.15
N ALA A 56 25.40 -6.15 -17.35
CA ALA A 56 25.72 -5.37 -18.54
C ALA A 56 24.60 -4.37 -18.91
N PHE A 57 23.33 -4.75 -18.69
CA PHE A 57 22.20 -3.83 -18.89
C PHE A 57 22.18 -2.77 -17.78
N LYS A 58 22.38 -3.18 -16.52
CA LYS A 58 22.39 -2.28 -15.37
C LYS A 58 23.45 -1.19 -15.50
N GLU A 59 24.68 -1.54 -15.88
CA GLU A 59 25.75 -0.58 -16.17
C GLU A 59 25.39 0.41 -17.29
N SER A 60 24.71 -0.08 -18.32
CA SER A 60 24.22 0.76 -19.43
C SER A 60 23.16 1.76 -18.95
N MET A 61 22.23 1.30 -18.13
CA MET A 61 21.15 2.10 -17.54
C MET A 61 21.71 3.19 -16.62
N GLU A 62 22.71 2.89 -15.79
CA GLU A 62 23.40 3.84 -14.91
C GLU A 62 24.12 4.93 -15.68
N LYS A 63 24.61 4.61 -16.89
CA LYS A 63 25.22 5.59 -17.82
C LYS A 63 24.17 6.39 -18.62
N GLY A 64 22.88 6.19 -18.35
CA GLY A 64 21.79 6.87 -19.03
C GLY A 64 21.36 6.25 -20.37
N HIS A 65 21.86 5.07 -20.71
CA HIS A 65 21.54 4.36 -21.94
C HIS A 65 20.79 3.07 -21.63
N TRP A 66 19.52 2.99 -22.06
CA TRP A 66 18.71 1.76 -21.94
C TRP A 66 18.95 0.86 -23.15
N ASP A 67 20.08 0.16 -23.13
CA ASP A 67 20.47 -0.72 -24.25
C ASP A 67 19.84 -2.10 -24.09
N LEU A 68 18.69 -2.29 -24.72
CA LEU A 68 17.91 -3.54 -24.65
C LEU A 68 18.68 -4.74 -25.22
N SER A 69 19.72 -4.53 -26.06
CA SER A 69 20.52 -5.63 -26.59
C SER A 69 21.40 -6.30 -25.52
N LYS A 70 21.59 -5.64 -24.38
CA LYS A 70 22.39 -6.13 -23.25
C LYS A 70 21.57 -6.90 -22.21
N ILE A 71 20.28 -7.10 -22.45
CA ILE A 71 19.44 -7.87 -21.53
C ILE A 71 19.85 -9.34 -21.55
N ASP A 72 20.14 -9.88 -20.37
CA ASP A 72 20.36 -11.29 -20.15
C ASP A 72 19.02 -11.98 -19.83
N TYR A 73 18.45 -12.66 -20.82
CA TYR A 73 17.16 -13.31 -20.69
C TYR A 73 17.16 -14.49 -19.70
N GLU A 74 18.31 -15.09 -19.40
CA GLU A 74 18.39 -16.13 -18.36
C GLU A 74 18.31 -15.49 -16.96
N GLU A 75 18.87 -14.29 -16.77
CA GLU A 75 18.69 -13.53 -15.54
C GLU A 75 17.24 -13.01 -15.40
N VAL A 76 16.59 -12.61 -16.50
CA VAL A 76 15.18 -12.17 -16.48
C VAL A 76 14.26 -13.24 -15.89
N LYS A 77 14.49 -14.50 -16.18
CA LYS A 77 13.69 -15.63 -15.66
C LYS A 77 13.75 -15.76 -14.12
N LYS A 78 14.77 -15.18 -13.47
CA LYS A 78 14.93 -15.16 -12.02
C LYS A 78 14.25 -13.96 -11.37
N SER A 79 13.64 -13.07 -12.16
CA SER A 79 12.91 -11.91 -11.66
C SER A 79 11.67 -12.34 -10.87
N GLN A 80 11.35 -11.59 -9.82
CA GLN A 80 10.26 -11.92 -8.90
C GLN A 80 9.03 -11.02 -9.09
N VAL A 81 9.08 -10.11 -10.05
CA VAL A 81 7.99 -9.18 -10.37
C VAL A 81 7.74 -9.17 -11.86
N SER A 82 6.48 -9.16 -12.25
CA SER A 82 6.04 -8.89 -13.62
C SER A 82 5.32 -7.54 -13.66
N LEU A 83 5.71 -6.67 -14.59
CA LEU A 83 5.12 -5.35 -14.77
C LEU A 83 4.28 -5.34 -16.05
N VAL A 84 3.02 -4.92 -15.93
CA VAL A 84 2.06 -4.81 -17.05
C VAL A 84 1.54 -3.38 -17.07
N PHE A 85 1.85 -2.62 -18.11
CA PHE A 85 1.50 -1.22 -18.20
C PHE A 85 0.52 -0.92 -19.33
N GLY A 86 -0.46 -0.08 -19.06
CA GLY A 86 -1.29 0.63 -20.01
C GLY A 86 -1.52 2.03 -19.50
N GLN A 87 -0.54 2.92 -19.73
CA GLN A 87 -0.48 4.24 -19.14
C GLN A 87 -1.38 5.25 -19.85
N MET A 88 -1.35 6.50 -19.41
CA MET A 88 -2.29 7.54 -19.85
C MET A 88 -2.19 7.90 -21.34
N ASN A 89 -1.10 7.56 -22.00
CA ASN A 89 -0.89 7.76 -23.44
C ASN A 89 -1.58 6.71 -24.28
N GLU A 90 -2.06 5.60 -23.69
CA GLU A 90 -2.75 4.54 -24.40
C GLU A 90 -4.24 4.87 -24.61
N PRO A 91 -4.87 4.33 -25.69
CA PRO A 91 -6.29 4.51 -25.92
C PRO A 91 -7.15 3.86 -24.79
N PRO A 92 -8.42 4.30 -24.63
CA PRO A 92 -9.27 3.84 -23.53
C PRO A 92 -9.44 2.32 -23.46
N GLY A 93 -9.56 1.65 -24.60
CA GLY A 93 -9.68 0.18 -24.65
C GLY A 93 -8.46 -0.54 -24.10
N ALA A 94 -7.25 -0.05 -24.40
CA ALA A 94 -6.02 -0.60 -23.84
C ALA A 94 -5.94 -0.37 -22.32
N ARG A 95 -6.24 0.85 -21.86
CA ARG A 95 -6.26 1.17 -20.43
C ARG A 95 -7.31 0.36 -19.65
N ALA A 96 -8.46 0.10 -20.23
CA ALA A 96 -9.47 -0.77 -19.63
C ALA A 96 -9.04 -2.24 -19.57
N SER A 97 -8.21 -2.70 -20.52
CA SER A 97 -7.80 -4.10 -20.62
C SER A 97 -6.57 -4.43 -19.76
N VAL A 98 -5.72 -3.46 -19.42
CA VAL A 98 -4.44 -3.73 -18.79
C VAL A 98 -4.57 -4.32 -17.39
N ALA A 99 -5.56 -3.90 -16.59
CA ALA A 99 -5.82 -4.48 -15.28
C ALA A 99 -6.21 -5.98 -15.40
N LEU A 100 -7.04 -6.31 -16.38
CA LEU A 100 -7.44 -7.69 -16.66
C LEU A 100 -6.26 -8.53 -17.18
N SER A 101 -5.39 -7.95 -18.00
CA SER A 101 -4.17 -8.60 -18.48
C SER A 101 -3.21 -8.90 -17.33
N GLY A 102 -2.98 -7.93 -16.45
CA GLY A 102 -2.16 -8.12 -15.24
C GLY A 102 -2.74 -9.20 -14.33
N LEU A 103 -4.05 -9.22 -14.14
CA LEU A 103 -4.73 -10.26 -13.37
C LEU A 103 -4.58 -11.65 -14.00
N THR A 104 -4.66 -11.76 -15.33
CA THR A 104 -4.42 -13.01 -16.05
C THR A 104 -2.99 -13.51 -15.83
N VAL A 105 -2.00 -12.63 -15.82
CA VAL A 105 -0.61 -12.99 -15.50
C VAL A 105 -0.52 -13.51 -14.06
N ALA A 106 -1.17 -12.84 -13.11
CA ALA A 106 -1.20 -13.28 -11.71
C ALA A 106 -1.86 -14.65 -11.54
N GLU A 107 -2.99 -14.89 -12.24
CA GLU A 107 -3.67 -16.20 -12.26
C GLU A 107 -2.78 -17.29 -12.86
N SER A 108 -2.05 -16.98 -13.93
CA SER A 108 -1.10 -17.90 -14.54
C SER A 108 -0.01 -18.33 -13.56
N PHE A 109 0.58 -17.39 -12.82
CA PHE A 109 1.59 -17.72 -11.80
C PHE A 109 1.00 -18.49 -10.64
N ARG A 110 -0.20 -18.17 -10.17
CA ARG A 110 -0.88 -18.89 -9.11
C ARG A 110 -1.14 -20.35 -9.48
N ASP A 111 -1.63 -20.57 -10.71
CA ASP A 111 -2.10 -21.87 -11.16
C ASP A 111 -1.01 -22.72 -11.84
N MET A 112 0.18 -22.15 -12.05
CA MET A 112 1.33 -22.83 -12.62
C MET A 112 1.88 -23.85 -11.60
N HIS A 113 1.67 -25.15 -11.88
CA HIS A 113 2.03 -26.25 -10.99
C HIS A 113 3.11 -27.11 -11.66
N SER A 114 4.21 -27.33 -10.93
CA SER A 114 5.14 -28.43 -11.19
C SER A 114 4.93 -29.50 -10.14
N GLU A 115 5.13 -30.77 -10.47
CA GLU A 115 5.04 -31.87 -9.50
C GLU A 115 6.00 -31.60 -8.31
N GLY A 116 5.44 -31.50 -7.10
CA GLY A 116 6.19 -31.25 -5.89
C GLY A 116 6.18 -29.77 -5.40
N ASP A 117 5.62 -28.84 -6.18
CA ASP A 117 5.44 -27.47 -5.73
C ASP A 117 4.25 -27.36 -4.76
N GLY A 118 4.45 -26.63 -3.67
CA GLY A 118 3.37 -26.23 -2.76
C GLY A 118 2.48 -25.14 -3.39
N PRO A 119 1.39 -24.74 -2.70
CA PRO A 119 0.54 -23.63 -3.12
C PRO A 119 1.36 -22.36 -3.28
N ARG A 120 1.03 -21.55 -4.32
CA ARG A 120 1.69 -20.27 -4.60
C ARG A 120 0.79 -19.12 -4.20
N ASP A 121 1.34 -18.22 -3.42
CA ASP A 121 0.68 -16.97 -3.05
C ASP A 121 1.25 -15.83 -3.88
N ILE A 122 0.38 -15.17 -4.64
CA ILE A 122 0.74 -14.09 -5.56
C ILE A 122 0.21 -12.78 -5.01
N LEU A 123 1.07 -11.77 -4.98
CA LEU A 123 0.67 -10.40 -4.66
C LEU A 123 0.42 -9.63 -5.96
N PHE A 124 -0.80 -9.12 -6.10
CA PHE A 124 -1.24 -8.39 -7.28
C PHE A 124 -1.50 -6.93 -6.96
N PHE A 125 -0.74 -6.04 -7.59
CA PHE A 125 -0.87 -4.61 -7.44
C PHE A 125 -1.60 -3.98 -8.62
N ILE A 126 -2.52 -3.06 -8.34
CA ILE A 126 -3.18 -2.23 -9.35
C ILE A 126 -2.96 -0.76 -8.98
N ASP A 127 -2.29 -0.03 -9.84
CA ASP A 127 -2.15 1.42 -9.72
C ASP A 127 -2.54 2.08 -11.05
N ASN A 128 -3.72 2.62 -11.19
CA ASN A 128 -4.73 2.94 -10.22
C ASN A 128 -6.09 2.33 -10.63
N ILE A 129 -6.83 1.73 -9.72
CA ILE A 129 -8.12 1.10 -10.03
C ILE A 129 -9.17 2.11 -10.53
N PHE A 130 -9.12 3.35 -10.06
CA PHE A 130 -9.98 4.42 -10.55
C PHE A 130 -9.81 4.63 -12.07
N ARG A 131 -8.59 4.52 -12.60
CA ARG A 131 -8.31 4.67 -14.02
C ARG A 131 -8.90 3.54 -14.86
N PHE A 132 -9.02 2.34 -14.30
CA PHE A 132 -9.76 1.24 -14.92
C PHE A 132 -11.24 1.63 -15.12
N THR A 133 -11.91 2.16 -14.10
CA THR A 133 -13.30 2.61 -14.20
C THR A 133 -13.46 3.79 -15.15
N GLN A 134 -12.55 4.74 -15.13
CA GLN A 134 -12.53 5.89 -16.03
C GLN A 134 -12.39 5.46 -17.50
N ALA A 135 -11.46 4.56 -17.80
CA ALA A 135 -11.30 4.02 -19.15
C ALA A 135 -12.56 3.28 -19.62
N GLY A 136 -13.21 2.53 -18.74
CA GLY A 136 -14.51 1.91 -19.00
C GLY A 136 -15.61 2.91 -19.34
N SER A 137 -15.65 4.05 -18.67
CA SER A 137 -16.62 5.11 -18.99
C SER A 137 -16.36 5.76 -20.35
N GLU A 138 -15.09 5.99 -20.69
CA GLU A 138 -14.70 6.50 -22.01
C GLU A 138 -15.10 5.53 -23.13
N VAL A 139 -14.85 4.23 -22.97
CA VAL A 139 -15.28 3.19 -23.92
C VAL A 139 -16.81 3.16 -24.05
N SER A 140 -17.54 3.24 -22.94
CA SER A 140 -19.00 3.29 -22.93
C SER A 140 -19.55 4.49 -23.70
N ALA A 141 -18.94 5.65 -23.54
CA ALA A 141 -19.29 6.87 -24.27
C ALA A 141 -19.03 6.73 -25.78
N LEU A 142 -17.89 6.15 -26.17
CA LEU A 142 -17.57 5.88 -27.56
C LEU A 142 -18.55 4.90 -28.22
N LEU A 143 -19.12 3.98 -27.43
CA LEU A 143 -20.14 3.05 -27.90
C LEU A 143 -21.57 3.66 -27.92
N GLY A 144 -21.70 4.94 -27.58
CA GLY A 144 -22.98 5.65 -27.57
C GLY A 144 -23.95 5.21 -26.47
N ARG A 145 -23.46 4.58 -25.42
CA ARG A 145 -24.29 4.17 -24.28
C ARG A 145 -24.72 5.37 -23.45
N MET A 146 -25.95 5.39 -22.98
CA MET A 146 -26.44 6.43 -22.09
C MET A 146 -25.71 6.35 -20.75
N PRO A 147 -25.07 7.46 -20.29
CA PRO A 147 -24.37 7.45 -19.01
C PRO A 147 -25.34 7.32 -17.84
N SER A 148 -24.90 6.71 -16.76
CA SER A 148 -25.57 6.70 -15.47
C SER A 148 -25.31 7.99 -14.68
N ALA A 149 -25.68 8.01 -13.39
CA ALA A 149 -25.40 9.13 -12.51
C ALA A 149 -23.92 9.53 -12.53
N VAL A 150 -23.65 10.83 -12.51
CA VAL A 150 -22.28 11.43 -12.49
C VAL A 150 -21.45 11.10 -13.75
N GLY A 151 -22.08 10.60 -14.82
CA GLY A 151 -21.42 10.36 -16.10
C GLY A 151 -20.68 9.03 -16.24
N TYR A 152 -20.77 8.14 -15.26
CA TYR A 152 -20.19 6.79 -15.35
C TYR A 152 -21.01 5.86 -16.25
N GLN A 153 -20.37 4.78 -16.69
CA GLN A 153 -21.02 3.71 -17.45
C GLN A 153 -22.12 3.00 -16.61
N PRO A 154 -23.22 2.60 -17.22
CA PRO A 154 -24.28 1.87 -16.49
C PRO A 154 -23.80 0.48 -16.02
N THR A 155 -22.74 -0.06 -16.61
CA THR A 155 -22.12 -1.36 -16.31
C THR A 155 -21.00 -1.28 -15.27
N LEU A 156 -20.79 -0.14 -14.60
CA LEU A 156 -19.70 0.08 -13.67
C LEU A 156 -19.59 -1.02 -12.61
N ALA A 157 -20.68 -1.33 -11.91
CA ALA A 157 -20.69 -2.34 -10.87
C ALA A 157 -20.43 -3.75 -11.41
N THR A 158 -20.94 -4.07 -12.60
CA THR A 158 -20.72 -5.36 -13.26
C THR A 158 -19.28 -5.53 -13.70
N GLU A 159 -18.69 -4.52 -14.32
CA GLU A 159 -17.29 -4.53 -14.76
C GLU A 159 -16.32 -4.65 -13.58
N MET A 160 -16.56 -3.88 -12.53
CA MET A 160 -15.77 -3.93 -11.29
C MET A 160 -15.91 -5.30 -10.62
N GLY A 161 -17.12 -5.82 -10.47
CA GLY A 161 -17.39 -7.12 -9.88
C GLY A 161 -16.73 -8.25 -10.65
N ALA A 162 -16.83 -8.25 -11.98
CA ALA A 162 -16.23 -9.26 -12.84
C ALA A 162 -14.69 -9.33 -12.69
N MET A 163 -14.03 -8.19 -12.49
CA MET A 163 -12.60 -8.17 -12.24
C MET A 163 -12.27 -8.60 -10.79
N GLN A 164 -12.96 -8.04 -9.81
CA GLN A 164 -12.66 -8.27 -8.40
C GLN A 164 -12.88 -9.73 -7.98
N GLU A 165 -13.90 -10.39 -8.49
CA GLU A 165 -14.20 -11.79 -8.14
C GLU A 165 -13.20 -12.80 -8.70
N ARG A 166 -12.40 -12.43 -9.68
CA ARG A 166 -11.26 -13.23 -10.15
C ARG A 166 -10.09 -13.25 -9.15
N ILE A 167 -10.03 -12.27 -8.25
CA ILE A 167 -9.02 -12.17 -7.20
C ILE A 167 -9.43 -13.09 -6.07
N THR A 168 -9.00 -14.34 -6.13
CA THR A 168 -9.45 -15.38 -5.21
C THR A 168 -8.39 -16.45 -4.97
N SER A 169 -8.62 -17.26 -3.93
CA SER A 169 -7.85 -18.46 -3.65
C SER A 169 -8.42 -19.64 -4.43
N THR A 170 -7.53 -20.48 -4.94
CA THR A 170 -7.85 -21.77 -5.56
C THR A 170 -7.14 -22.89 -4.80
N ARG A 171 -7.33 -24.13 -5.23
CA ARG A 171 -6.57 -25.26 -4.70
C ARG A 171 -5.06 -25.18 -4.97
N TYR A 172 -4.63 -24.32 -5.90
CA TYR A 172 -3.24 -24.18 -6.33
C TYR A 172 -2.51 -23.02 -5.67
N GLY A 173 -3.24 -22.08 -5.06
CA GLY A 173 -2.66 -20.93 -4.40
C GLY A 173 -3.65 -19.79 -4.20
N SER A 174 -3.14 -18.63 -3.84
CA SER A 174 -3.96 -17.43 -3.59
C SER A 174 -3.46 -16.23 -4.37
N ILE A 175 -4.37 -15.29 -4.62
CA ILE A 175 -4.04 -13.93 -5.05
C ILE A 175 -4.50 -12.97 -3.97
N THR A 176 -3.56 -12.20 -3.44
CA THR A 176 -3.85 -11.06 -2.57
C THR A 176 -3.63 -9.79 -3.37
N SER A 177 -4.62 -8.91 -3.45
CA SER A 177 -4.48 -7.65 -4.18
C SER A 177 -4.24 -6.45 -3.28
N VAL A 178 -3.41 -5.54 -3.77
CA VAL A 178 -3.24 -4.19 -3.22
C VAL A 178 -3.59 -3.20 -4.31
N GLN A 179 -4.65 -2.44 -4.11
CA GLN A 179 -5.21 -1.56 -5.11
C GLN A 179 -5.09 -0.12 -4.66
N ALA A 180 -4.39 0.70 -5.44
CA ALA A 180 -4.41 2.13 -5.23
C ALA A 180 -5.75 2.70 -5.73
N VAL A 181 -6.46 3.38 -4.84
CA VAL A 181 -7.76 4.00 -5.14
C VAL A 181 -7.60 5.51 -5.08
N TYR A 182 -7.70 6.17 -6.23
CA TYR A 182 -7.82 7.61 -6.28
C TYR A 182 -9.28 8.01 -6.00
N VAL A 183 -9.45 8.99 -5.14
CA VAL A 183 -10.77 9.51 -4.76
C VAL A 183 -10.89 10.92 -5.33
N PRO A 184 -11.71 11.13 -6.39
CA PRO A 184 -11.90 12.46 -6.98
C PRO A 184 -12.42 13.44 -5.96
N ALA A 185 -11.77 14.62 -5.87
CA ALA A 185 -12.14 15.69 -4.95
C ALA A 185 -12.30 15.27 -3.47
N ASP A 186 -11.62 14.19 -3.06
CA ASP A 186 -11.73 13.57 -1.74
C ASP A 186 -13.18 13.12 -1.38
N ASP A 187 -14.04 12.95 -2.40
CA ASP A 187 -15.43 12.52 -2.24
C ASP A 187 -15.55 10.99 -2.26
N LEU A 188 -15.63 10.39 -1.08
CA LEU A 188 -15.81 8.94 -0.91
C LEU A 188 -17.16 8.43 -1.40
N THR A 189 -18.12 9.31 -1.70
CA THR A 189 -19.44 8.95 -2.22
C THR A 189 -19.49 8.88 -3.74
N ASP A 190 -18.43 9.29 -4.42
CA ASP A 190 -18.30 9.12 -5.87
C ASP A 190 -18.50 7.64 -6.24
N PRO A 191 -19.30 7.33 -7.29
CA PRO A 191 -19.65 5.95 -7.64
C PRO A 191 -18.47 5.02 -7.89
N ALA A 192 -17.34 5.50 -8.43
CA ALA A 192 -16.19 4.66 -8.73
C ALA A 192 -15.48 4.16 -7.45
N PRO A 193 -15.00 5.02 -6.52
CA PRO A 193 -14.45 4.56 -5.26
C PRO A 193 -15.50 3.82 -4.41
N ALA A 194 -16.74 4.28 -4.34
CA ALA A 194 -17.79 3.64 -3.55
C ALA A 194 -18.02 2.19 -3.99
N THR A 195 -18.10 1.92 -5.30
CA THR A 195 -18.24 0.57 -5.84
C THR A 195 -17.00 -0.26 -5.55
N THR A 196 -15.80 0.31 -5.67
CA THR A 196 -14.55 -0.39 -5.37
C THR A 196 -14.51 -0.84 -3.90
N PHE A 197 -14.88 0.02 -2.97
CA PHE A 197 -14.83 -0.27 -1.53
C PHE A 197 -15.70 -1.46 -1.12
N THR A 198 -16.77 -1.73 -1.83
CA THR A 198 -17.64 -2.90 -1.54
C THR A 198 -16.92 -4.24 -1.70
N HIS A 199 -15.87 -4.30 -2.51
CA HIS A 199 -15.09 -5.50 -2.79
C HIS A 199 -13.83 -5.65 -1.92
N LEU A 200 -13.47 -4.64 -1.12
CA LEU A 200 -12.24 -4.63 -0.35
C LEU A 200 -12.43 -5.26 1.03
N ASP A 201 -11.48 -6.09 1.44
CA ASP A 201 -11.43 -6.68 2.78
C ASP A 201 -10.73 -5.78 3.80
N ALA A 202 -9.83 -4.93 3.33
CA ALA A 202 -9.13 -3.94 4.14
C ALA A 202 -8.97 -2.63 3.37
N THR A 203 -9.04 -1.53 4.08
CA THR A 203 -8.83 -0.19 3.51
C THR A 203 -7.80 0.55 4.34
N THR A 204 -6.68 0.93 3.70
CA THR A 204 -5.64 1.75 4.30
C THR A 204 -5.78 3.17 3.75
N VAL A 205 -6.11 4.11 4.62
CA VAL A 205 -6.27 5.52 4.27
C VAL A 205 -4.97 6.26 4.52
N LEU A 206 -4.42 6.89 3.48
CA LEU A 206 -3.29 7.80 3.59
C LEU A 206 -3.82 9.23 3.66
N ASP A 207 -3.41 9.97 4.68
CA ASP A 207 -3.86 11.35 4.94
C ASP A 207 -2.69 12.33 4.88
N ARG A 208 -2.93 13.44 4.18
CA ARG A 208 -1.95 14.54 4.05
C ARG A 208 -1.62 15.18 5.40
N LYS A 209 -2.59 15.32 6.30
CA LYS A 209 -2.36 15.86 7.64
C LYS A 209 -1.33 15.08 8.43
N ILE A 210 -1.24 13.78 8.19
CA ILE A 210 -0.25 12.91 8.83
C ILE A 210 1.14 13.14 8.23
N THR A 211 1.23 13.41 6.91
CA THR A 211 2.51 13.82 6.30
C THR A 211 3.02 15.14 6.87
N GLU A 212 2.14 16.08 7.16
CA GLU A 212 2.48 17.36 7.78
C GLU A 212 3.07 17.22 9.18
N LEU A 213 2.73 16.12 9.88
CA LEU A 213 3.34 15.75 11.16
C LEU A 213 4.69 15.05 11.03
N GLY A 214 5.16 14.82 9.79
CA GLY A 214 6.41 14.08 9.52
C GLY A 214 6.31 12.59 9.78
N ILE A 215 5.12 12.01 9.78
CA ILE A 215 4.87 10.59 9.99
C ILE A 215 4.78 9.88 8.63
N TYR A 216 5.63 8.91 8.39
CA TYR A 216 5.67 8.11 7.17
C TYR A 216 5.78 6.61 7.52
N PRO A 217 4.95 5.73 6.89
CA PRO A 217 3.87 6.03 5.95
C PRO A 217 2.74 6.84 6.60
N ALA A 218 2.10 7.69 5.80
CA ALA A 218 1.06 8.60 6.28
C ALA A 218 -0.31 7.91 6.47
N VAL A 219 -0.31 6.77 7.12
CA VAL A 219 -1.52 5.97 7.37
C VAL A 219 -2.32 6.59 8.51
N ASP A 220 -3.61 6.83 8.25
CA ASP A 220 -4.56 7.21 9.30
C ASP A 220 -5.18 5.95 9.94
N PRO A 221 -4.79 5.59 11.17
CA PRO A 221 -5.30 4.39 11.82
C PRO A 221 -6.79 4.48 12.18
N LEU A 222 -7.32 5.69 12.34
CA LEU A 222 -8.72 5.91 12.70
C LEU A 222 -9.67 5.70 11.52
N SER A 223 -9.22 6.06 10.32
CA SER A 223 -9.99 5.91 9.08
C SER A 223 -9.72 4.59 8.35
N SER A 224 -8.69 3.86 8.76
CA SER A 224 -8.32 2.57 8.16
C SER A 224 -9.05 1.42 8.83
N THR A 225 -9.44 0.42 8.05
CA THR A 225 -10.18 -0.76 8.53
C THR A 225 -9.65 -2.04 7.93
N SER A 226 -9.86 -3.17 8.64
CA SER A 226 -9.56 -4.50 8.13
C SER A 226 -10.55 -5.51 8.70
N ARG A 227 -11.09 -6.37 7.85
CA ARG A 227 -12.00 -7.45 8.27
C ARG A 227 -11.29 -8.56 9.05
N ILE A 228 -10.00 -8.74 8.81
CA ILE A 228 -9.20 -9.74 9.54
C ILE A 228 -8.79 -9.27 10.94
N LEU A 229 -9.02 -8.01 11.32
CA LEU A 229 -8.82 -7.53 12.69
C LEU A 229 -9.97 -8.00 13.58
N ASP A 230 -9.99 -9.28 13.85
CA ASP A 230 -10.95 -10.02 14.68
C ASP A 230 -10.17 -10.92 15.65
N PRO A 231 -10.57 -11.00 16.93
CA PRO A 231 -9.83 -11.79 17.92
C PRO A 231 -9.72 -13.28 17.57
N HIS A 232 -10.66 -13.84 16.81
CA HIS A 232 -10.61 -15.22 16.35
C HIS A 232 -9.60 -15.46 15.21
N ILE A 233 -9.16 -14.39 14.54
CA ILE A 233 -8.21 -14.46 13.42
C ILE A 233 -6.81 -14.06 13.89
N VAL A 234 -6.68 -12.87 14.49
CA VAL A 234 -5.37 -12.30 14.86
C VAL A 234 -4.96 -12.61 16.29
N GLY A 235 -5.86 -13.16 17.10
CA GLY A 235 -5.67 -13.39 18.52
C GLY A 235 -6.10 -12.21 19.39
N GLN A 236 -6.37 -12.51 20.66
CA GLN A 236 -6.95 -11.55 21.60
C GLN A 236 -6.01 -10.37 21.87
N GLU A 237 -4.72 -10.64 22.09
CA GLU A 237 -3.74 -9.59 22.41
C GLU A 237 -3.58 -8.58 21.27
N HIS A 238 -3.43 -9.06 20.04
CA HIS A 238 -3.32 -8.18 18.86
C HIS A 238 -4.57 -7.30 18.73
N TYR A 239 -5.75 -7.89 18.85
CA TYR A 239 -7.01 -7.17 18.77
C TYR A 239 -7.15 -6.09 19.84
N GLU A 240 -6.88 -6.44 21.10
CA GLU A 240 -6.99 -5.49 22.24
C GLU A 240 -6.00 -4.33 22.11
N VAL A 241 -4.75 -4.60 21.75
CA VAL A 241 -3.74 -3.57 21.55
C VAL A 241 -4.16 -2.63 20.42
N ALA A 242 -4.65 -3.16 19.30
CA ALA A 242 -5.14 -2.35 18.18
C ALA A 242 -6.33 -1.46 18.60
N GLN A 243 -7.28 -1.98 19.38
CA GLN A 243 -8.40 -1.19 19.87
C GLN A 243 -7.96 -0.09 20.84
N ARG A 244 -7.03 -0.38 21.73
CA ARG A 244 -6.46 0.62 22.66
C ARG A 244 -5.70 1.73 21.93
N VAL A 245 -4.95 1.38 20.86
CA VAL A 245 -4.30 2.37 19.99
C VAL A 245 -5.32 3.30 19.35
N LYS A 246 -6.40 2.75 18.80
CA LYS A 246 -7.49 3.56 18.22
C LYS A 246 -8.16 4.46 19.26
N GLN A 247 -8.42 3.95 20.44
CA GLN A 247 -9.04 4.72 21.53
C GLN A 247 -8.18 5.90 21.96
N ILE A 248 -6.87 5.69 22.17
CA ILE A 248 -5.97 6.76 22.58
C ILE A 248 -5.81 7.84 21.51
N LEU A 249 -5.75 7.43 20.24
CA LEU A 249 -5.66 8.36 19.11
C LEU A 249 -6.96 9.14 18.92
N GLN A 250 -8.11 8.51 19.09
CA GLN A 250 -9.42 9.16 19.00
C GLN A 250 -9.56 10.20 20.13
N ARG A 251 -9.24 9.82 21.35
CA ARG A 251 -9.30 10.76 22.48
C ARG A 251 -8.31 11.92 22.34
N ASN A 252 -7.12 11.65 21.83
CA ASN A 252 -6.13 12.70 21.52
C ASN A 252 -6.69 13.68 20.46
N LYS A 253 -7.36 13.19 19.44
CA LYS A 253 -7.99 14.03 18.43
C LYS A 253 -9.06 14.95 19.02
N GLU A 254 -9.89 14.45 19.91
CA GLU A 254 -10.91 15.24 20.62
C GLU A 254 -10.29 16.32 21.51
N LEU A 255 -9.17 16.03 22.14
CA LEU A 255 -8.46 16.97 23.02
C LEU A 255 -7.68 18.05 22.23
N GLN A 256 -7.38 17.84 20.94
CA GLN A 256 -6.62 18.82 20.15
C GLN A 256 -7.35 20.17 20.03
N ASP A 257 -8.66 20.16 19.93
CA ASP A 257 -9.46 21.40 19.89
C ASP A 257 -9.34 22.17 21.19
N ILE A 258 -9.36 21.50 22.33
CA ILE A 258 -9.16 22.10 23.66
C ILE A 258 -7.73 22.64 23.79
N ILE A 259 -6.74 21.86 23.37
CA ILE A 259 -5.32 22.24 23.44
C ILE A 259 -5.06 23.48 22.57
N SER A 260 -5.66 23.57 21.39
CA SER A 260 -5.47 24.69 20.46
C SER A 260 -6.04 26.01 20.99
N ILE A 261 -7.08 25.96 21.81
CA ILE A 261 -7.76 27.12 22.35
C ILE A 261 -7.21 27.51 23.73
N LEU A 262 -7.03 26.55 24.61
CA LEU A 262 -6.72 26.77 26.03
C LEU A 262 -5.29 26.38 26.42
N GLY A 263 -4.59 25.63 25.58
CA GLY A 263 -3.23 25.12 25.89
C GLY A 263 -3.23 23.81 26.67
N MET A 264 -2.05 23.18 26.73
CA MET A 264 -1.84 21.89 27.42
C MET A 264 -2.02 21.99 28.96
N GLU A 265 -1.85 23.20 29.52
CA GLU A 265 -1.86 23.41 30.96
C GLU A 265 -3.26 23.27 31.56
N GLU A 266 -4.29 23.50 30.73
CA GLU A 266 -5.70 23.37 31.16
C GLU A 266 -6.22 21.91 31.15
N LEU A 267 -5.43 20.96 30.65
CA LEU A 267 -5.79 19.55 30.68
C LEU A 267 -5.63 18.96 32.09
N SER A 268 -6.51 18.02 32.43
CA SER A 268 -6.31 17.17 33.61
C SER A 268 -4.99 16.39 33.50
N ASP A 269 -4.42 15.95 34.61
CA ASP A 269 -3.18 15.15 34.60
C ASP A 269 -3.38 13.84 33.82
N ALA A 270 -4.57 13.23 33.86
CA ALA A 270 -4.92 12.05 33.13
C ALA A 270 -4.94 12.33 31.61
N ASP A 271 -5.56 13.41 31.14
CA ASP A 271 -5.61 13.80 29.75
C ASP A 271 -4.22 14.22 29.24
N ARG A 272 -3.43 14.88 30.06
CA ARG A 272 -2.04 15.22 29.71
C ARG A 272 -1.16 14.00 29.51
N THR A 273 -1.28 13.01 30.40
CA THR A 273 -0.61 11.71 30.24
C THR A 273 -1.06 11.00 28.96
N LEU A 274 -2.37 10.98 28.69
CA LEU A 274 -2.94 10.38 27.48
C LEU A 274 -2.39 11.05 26.21
N VAL A 275 -2.37 12.38 26.13
CA VAL A 275 -1.82 13.12 24.98
C VAL A 275 -0.34 12.80 24.79
N ASN A 276 0.44 12.72 25.84
CA ASN A 276 1.85 12.37 25.75
C ASN A 276 2.08 10.94 25.26
N ARG A 277 1.27 9.98 25.70
CA ARG A 277 1.30 8.62 25.17
C ARG A 277 0.80 8.53 23.71
N ALA A 278 -0.24 9.28 23.37
CA ALA A 278 -0.72 9.37 21.99
C ALA A 278 0.35 9.90 21.03
N ARG A 279 1.13 10.89 21.43
CA ARG A 279 2.28 11.38 20.65
C ARG A 279 3.35 10.30 20.45
N ARG A 280 3.60 9.47 21.47
CA ARG A 280 4.51 8.32 21.34
C ARG A 280 3.95 7.27 20.40
N VAL A 281 2.65 6.97 20.47
CA VAL A 281 1.97 6.08 19.52
C VAL A 281 2.11 6.60 18.09
N GLN A 282 1.85 7.87 17.84
CA GLN A 282 2.01 8.49 16.53
C GLN A 282 3.45 8.38 16.02
N ARG A 283 4.43 8.65 16.88
CA ARG A 283 5.84 8.53 16.51
C ARG A 283 6.24 7.10 16.22
N PHE A 284 5.73 6.14 16.98
CA PHE A 284 5.99 4.71 16.78
C PHE A 284 5.37 4.16 15.49
N LEU A 285 4.32 4.78 14.95
CA LEU A 285 3.75 4.46 13.63
C LEU A 285 4.68 4.84 12.47
N SER A 286 5.66 5.71 12.69
CA SER A 286 6.61 6.13 11.67
C SER A 286 7.66 5.05 11.44
N GLN A 287 7.82 4.64 10.18
CA GLN A 287 8.76 3.58 9.78
C GLN A 287 9.63 4.02 8.60
N PRO A 288 10.95 3.87 8.67
CA PRO A 288 11.83 4.10 7.52
C PRO A 288 11.69 2.96 6.51
N PHE A 289 11.50 3.31 5.24
CA PHE A 289 11.41 2.36 4.14
C PHE A 289 12.75 2.14 3.45
N ALA A 290 13.04 0.89 3.06
CA ALA A 290 14.24 0.54 2.34
C ALA A 290 14.30 1.25 0.96
N VAL A 291 13.18 1.38 0.27
CA VAL A 291 13.09 2.06 -1.03
C VAL A 291 13.30 3.57 -0.93
N ALA A 292 13.15 4.16 0.25
CA ALA A 292 13.36 5.58 0.50
C ALA A 292 14.77 5.91 1.03
N GLU A 293 15.60 4.93 1.31
CA GLU A 293 16.94 5.08 1.91
C GLU A 293 17.83 6.05 1.12
N GLN A 294 17.81 5.95 -0.21
CA GLN A 294 18.58 6.83 -1.09
C GLN A 294 18.19 8.32 -0.99
N PHE A 295 16.97 8.63 -0.56
CA PHE A 295 16.47 10.00 -0.40
C PHE A 295 16.57 10.50 1.03
N THR A 296 16.40 9.62 2.01
CA THR A 296 16.36 10.00 3.43
C THR A 296 17.70 9.81 4.13
N GLY A 297 18.60 8.98 3.58
CA GLY A 297 19.84 8.57 4.22
C GLY A 297 19.66 7.68 5.45
N VAL A 298 18.41 7.23 5.72
CA VAL A 298 18.08 6.37 6.85
C VAL A 298 17.83 4.96 6.34
N PRO A 299 18.56 3.94 6.86
CA PRO A 299 18.34 2.55 6.47
C PRO A 299 16.92 2.10 6.72
N GLY A 300 16.34 1.39 5.76
CA GLY A 300 15.02 0.80 5.91
C GLY A 300 15.02 -0.30 6.96
N THR A 301 13.94 -0.37 7.74
CA THR A 301 13.79 -1.38 8.78
C THR A 301 12.46 -2.09 8.64
N MET A 302 12.50 -3.42 8.71
CA MET A 302 11.29 -4.23 8.79
C MET A 302 11.12 -4.72 10.22
N VAL A 303 9.97 -4.45 10.80
CA VAL A 303 9.61 -4.86 12.16
C VAL A 303 8.57 -5.96 12.09
N SER A 304 8.73 -7.01 12.91
CA SER A 304 7.76 -8.09 12.99
C SER A 304 6.43 -7.61 13.58
N ILE A 305 5.34 -8.34 13.31
CA ILE A 305 4.03 -8.04 13.91
C ILE A 305 4.10 -8.17 15.42
N GLU A 306 4.80 -9.20 15.92
CA GLU A 306 4.97 -9.46 17.34
C GLU A 306 5.68 -8.30 18.05
N ASP A 307 6.78 -7.81 17.48
CA ASP A 307 7.51 -6.66 18.04
C ASP A 307 6.69 -5.37 17.95
N THR A 308 5.92 -5.21 16.90
CA THR A 308 5.01 -4.07 16.74
C THR A 308 3.93 -4.06 17.83
N ILE A 309 3.27 -5.20 18.08
CA ILE A 309 2.26 -5.35 19.13
C ILE A 309 2.87 -5.09 20.50
N LYS A 310 4.04 -5.69 20.77
CA LYS A 310 4.77 -5.51 22.04
C LYS A 310 5.15 -4.04 22.26
N GLY A 311 5.67 -3.36 21.25
CA GLY A 311 6.05 -1.95 21.34
C GLY A 311 4.85 -1.05 21.63
N PHE A 312 3.73 -1.23 20.94
CA PHE A 312 2.49 -0.49 21.24
C PHE A 312 1.99 -0.76 22.66
N LYS A 313 2.01 -2.01 23.11
CA LYS A 313 1.60 -2.38 24.45
C LYS A 313 2.44 -1.67 25.51
N MET A 314 3.76 -1.64 25.36
CA MET A 314 4.67 -0.94 26.26
C MET A 314 4.36 0.56 26.33
N ILE A 315 4.04 1.19 25.20
CA ILE A 315 3.66 2.61 25.17
C ILE A 315 2.32 2.82 25.90
N LEU A 316 1.33 2.00 25.61
CA LEU A 316 -0.02 2.11 26.20
C LEU A 316 -0.03 1.84 27.69
N ASP A 317 0.80 0.93 28.18
CA ASP A 317 0.94 0.60 29.60
C ASP A 317 1.82 1.61 30.38
N GLY A 318 2.43 2.57 29.68
CA GLY A 318 3.24 3.64 30.28
C GLY A 318 4.66 3.23 30.64
N GLU A 319 5.11 2.05 30.21
CA GLU A 319 6.47 1.56 30.52
C GLU A 319 7.59 2.43 29.95
N VAL A 320 7.29 3.24 28.92
CA VAL A 320 8.23 4.11 28.22
C VAL A 320 7.92 5.61 28.41
N ASP A 321 7.08 5.95 29.36
CA ASP A 321 6.71 7.37 29.63
C ASP A 321 7.91 8.24 30.00
N TYR A 322 8.98 7.65 30.53
CA TYR A 322 10.23 8.33 30.89
C TYR A 322 11.13 8.65 29.70
N LEU A 323 10.90 8.00 28.54
CA LEU A 323 11.73 8.21 27.36
C LEU A 323 11.32 9.48 26.61
N PRO A 324 12.28 10.29 26.12
CA PRO A 324 11.98 11.39 25.22
C PRO A 324 11.42 10.89 23.90
N LEU A 325 10.57 11.69 23.26
CA LEU A 325 9.92 11.33 21.98
C LEU A 325 10.92 10.99 20.87
N SER A 326 12.11 11.57 20.88
CA SER A 326 13.17 11.33 19.91
C SER A 326 13.74 9.90 19.94
N LEU A 327 13.53 9.19 21.05
CA LEU A 327 13.97 7.80 21.23
C LEU A 327 12.84 6.77 20.94
N ILE A 328 11.66 7.24 20.58
CA ILE A 328 10.54 6.36 20.23
C ILE A 328 10.58 6.09 18.72
N HIS A 329 11.01 4.88 18.35
CA HIS A 329 11.03 4.41 16.97
C HIS A 329 10.52 2.98 16.88
N ILE A 330 9.76 2.67 15.85
CA ILE A 330 9.24 1.31 15.60
C ILE A 330 10.38 0.30 15.40
N SER A 331 11.49 0.73 14.86
CA SER A 331 12.65 -0.12 14.56
C SER A 331 13.44 -0.60 15.78
N GLU A 332 13.15 -0.10 16.98
CA GLU A 332 13.91 -0.44 18.17
C GLU A 332 13.02 -0.75 19.39
N PRO A 333 12.06 -1.69 19.29
CA PRO A 333 11.23 -2.04 20.46
C PRO A 333 12.01 -2.79 21.56
N THR A 334 13.26 -3.17 21.32
CA THR A 334 14.00 -4.10 22.16
C THR A 334 15.36 -3.63 22.66
N ARG A 335 15.78 -2.39 22.42
CA ARG A 335 16.98 -1.88 23.11
C ARG A 335 16.69 -1.62 24.59
N ARG A 336 16.62 -2.73 25.34
CA ARG A 336 16.99 -2.79 26.74
C ARG A 336 18.34 -3.49 26.81
N SER A 337 19.38 -2.78 26.99
CA SER A 337 20.57 -3.25 27.70
C SER A 337 20.61 -2.57 29.04
#